data_58f212b8b56519513a34e43187398d2b
#
_entry.id   58f212b8b56519513a34e43187398d2b
#
_cell.length_a   1.000
_cell.length_b   1.000
_cell.length_c   1.000
_cell.angle_alpha   90.00
_cell.angle_beta   90.00
_cell.angle_gamma   90.00
#
_symmetry.space_group_name_H-M   'P 1'
#
loop_
_entity.id
_entity.type
_entity.pdbx_description
1 polymer ?
#
loop_
_entity_poly.entity_id
_entity_poly.type
_entity_poly.pdbx_seq_one_letter_code
_entity_poly.pdbx_strand_id
1 'polypeptide(L)'
;MRGFDKLDLESLPTPAYVVSLDLLEQNLNKLDDVQKRSGAEILLALKGFSAYSAFPLVRKYLRGTTSSGINEALLAREYFGGEIHVYNPAFTQSEISQLAEFAHTIVFNSQAQLDKFADFARSCAKA
;
A
#
# COMPACT_ATOMS: atom_id res chain seq x y z
N MET A 1 -20.52 20.19 -2.81
CA MET A 1 -19.51 19.09 -2.62
C MET A 1 -18.93 19.25 -1.22
N ARG A 2 -19.42 18.50 -0.24
CA ARG A 2 -18.90 18.61 1.14
C ARG A 2 -17.40 18.31 1.15
N GLY A 3 -16.59 19.16 1.77
CA GLY A 3 -15.14 19.00 1.90
C GLY A 3 -14.29 19.81 0.93
N PHE A 4 -14.89 20.43 -0.08
CA PHE A 4 -14.19 21.27 -1.06
C PHE A 4 -14.77 22.69 -1.19
N ASP A 5 -15.74 23.04 -0.35
CA ASP A 5 -16.49 24.31 -0.44
C ASP A 5 -15.62 25.55 -0.18
N LYS A 6 -14.42 25.36 0.43
CA LYS A 6 -13.47 26.44 0.73
C LYS A 6 -12.25 26.42 -0.21
N LEU A 7 -12.26 25.56 -1.23
CA LEU A 7 -11.12 25.43 -2.13
C LEU A 7 -11.17 26.52 -3.19
N ASP A 8 -10.13 27.33 -3.27
CA ASP A 8 -9.92 28.26 -4.36
C ASP A 8 -9.36 27.50 -5.57
N LEU A 9 -10.26 27.11 -6.48
CA LEU A 9 -9.90 26.32 -7.66
C LEU A 9 -9.04 27.12 -8.65
N GLU A 10 -9.13 28.45 -8.65
CA GLU A 10 -8.35 29.30 -9.57
C GLU A 10 -6.88 29.38 -9.17
N SER A 11 -6.58 29.20 -7.88
CA SER A 11 -5.21 29.21 -7.36
C SER A 11 -4.46 27.88 -7.54
N LEU A 12 -5.14 26.80 -7.94
CA LEU A 12 -4.54 25.47 -8.04
C LEU A 12 -3.79 25.28 -9.37
N PRO A 13 -2.56 24.80 -9.33
CA PRO A 13 -1.86 24.37 -10.54
C PRO A 13 -2.59 23.17 -11.15
N THR A 14 -2.96 23.25 -12.43
CA THR A 14 -3.65 22.18 -13.13
C THR A 14 -2.76 21.57 -14.22
N PRO A 15 -2.89 20.22 -14.50
CA PRO A 15 -3.83 19.29 -13.86
C PRO A 15 -3.37 18.84 -12.47
N ALA A 16 -4.32 18.70 -11.51
CA ALA A 16 -4.03 18.28 -10.14
C ALA A 16 -5.10 17.35 -9.58
N TYR A 17 -4.68 16.40 -8.75
CA TYR A 17 -5.59 15.65 -7.87
C TYR A 17 -5.67 16.37 -6.52
N VAL A 18 -6.89 16.59 -6.05
CA VAL A 18 -7.14 17.23 -4.75
C VAL A 18 -7.77 16.20 -3.81
N VAL A 19 -7.17 16.04 -2.65
CA VAL A 19 -7.64 15.11 -1.61
C VAL A 19 -8.08 15.91 -0.39
N SER A 20 -9.33 15.76 0.02
CA SER A 20 -9.81 16.29 1.30
C SER A 20 -9.38 15.35 2.42
N LEU A 21 -8.49 15.82 3.30
CA LEU A 21 -8.01 15.01 4.43
C LEU A 21 -9.14 14.70 5.43
N ASP A 22 -10.08 15.63 5.64
CA ASP A 22 -11.22 15.42 6.54
C ASP A 22 -12.13 14.28 6.03
N LEU A 23 -12.42 14.24 4.73
CA LEU A 23 -13.21 13.16 4.13
C LEU A 23 -12.45 11.83 4.11
N LEU A 24 -11.15 11.89 3.86
CA LEU A 24 -10.29 10.71 3.94
C LEU A 24 -10.31 10.14 5.35
N GLU A 25 -10.16 10.97 6.38
CA GLU A 25 -10.18 10.53 7.78
C GLU A 25 -11.53 9.94 8.18
N GLN A 26 -12.66 10.52 7.74
CA GLN A 26 -13.98 9.94 7.95
C GLN A 26 -14.11 8.54 7.32
N ASN A 27 -13.53 8.31 6.14
CA ASN A 27 -13.52 7.00 5.51
C ASN A 27 -12.61 6.02 6.26
N LEU A 28 -11.43 6.47 6.68
CA LEU A 28 -10.50 5.67 7.47
C LEU A 28 -11.10 5.23 8.80
N ASN A 29 -11.85 6.10 9.49
CA ASN A 29 -12.59 5.74 10.70
C ASN A 29 -13.60 4.59 10.46
N LYS A 30 -14.27 4.57 9.29
CA LYS A 30 -15.17 3.46 8.94
C LYS A 30 -14.42 2.15 8.72
N LEU A 31 -13.25 2.21 8.06
CA LEU A 31 -12.41 1.03 7.86
C LEU A 31 -11.89 0.50 9.21
N ASP A 32 -11.48 1.39 10.10
CA ASP A 32 -11.01 1.04 11.44
C ASP A 32 -12.12 0.38 12.28
N ASP A 33 -13.37 0.89 12.20
CA ASP A 33 -14.53 0.24 12.84
C ASP A 33 -14.76 -1.18 12.29
N VAL A 34 -14.61 -1.38 10.97
CA VAL A 34 -14.70 -2.72 10.35
C VAL A 34 -13.59 -3.63 10.89
N GLN A 35 -12.35 -3.16 10.95
CA GLN A 35 -11.23 -3.93 11.52
C GLN A 35 -11.52 -4.36 12.96
N LYS A 36 -11.95 -3.43 13.81
CA LYS A 36 -12.26 -3.68 15.23
C LYS A 36 -13.37 -4.71 15.41
N ARG A 37 -14.41 -4.65 14.59
CA ARG A 37 -15.56 -5.57 14.70
C ARG A 37 -15.30 -6.95 14.10
N SER A 38 -14.50 -7.03 13.04
CA SER A 38 -14.26 -8.29 12.32
C SER A 38 -13.00 -9.03 12.79
N GLY A 39 -12.05 -8.33 13.41
CA GLY A 39 -10.71 -8.85 13.67
C GLY A 39 -9.84 -8.97 12.41
N ALA A 40 -10.32 -8.51 11.25
CA ALA A 40 -9.53 -8.49 10.02
C ALA A 40 -8.63 -7.25 9.97
N GLU A 41 -7.50 -7.37 9.30
CA GLU A 41 -6.61 -6.25 9.02
C GLU A 41 -6.80 -5.78 7.57
N ILE A 42 -6.90 -4.47 7.38
CA ILE A 42 -7.08 -3.85 6.06
C ILE A 42 -5.76 -3.20 5.65
N LEU A 43 -5.31 -3.51 4.43
CA LEU A 43 -4.13 -2.91 3.83
C LEU A 43 -4.54 -1.87 2.77
N LEU A 44 -3.75 -0.80 2.65
CA LEU A 44 -3.92 0.17 1.58
C LEU A 44 -3.44 -0.41 0.25
N ALA A 45 -4.33 -0.53 -0.73
CA ALA A 45 -3.96 -0.91 -2.09
C ALA A 45 -3.42 0.30 -2.86
N LEU A 46 -2.11 0.32 -3.14
CA LEU A 46 -1.45 1.48 -3.76
C LEU A 46 -1.92 1.76 -5.17
N LYS A 47 -2.29 0.74 -5.94
CA LYS A 47 -2.93 0.94 -7.26
C LYS A 47 -4.24 1.71 -7.21
N GLY A 48 -4.93 1.71 -6.05
CA GLY A 48 -6.18 2.46 -5.85
C GLY A 48 -5.96 3.85 -5.26
N PHE A 49 -4.95 4.00 -4.41
CA PHE A 49 -4.61 5.26 -3.77
C PHE A 49 -3.13 5.31 -3.41
N SER A 50 -2.37 6.16 -4.11
CA SER A 50 -0.93 6.34 -3.91
C SER A 50 -0.52 7.80 -3.69
N ALA A 51 -1.46 8.65 -3.21
CA ALA A 51 -1.14 10.02 -2.80
C ALA A 51 -0.29 9.99 -1.52
N TYR A 52 1.02 9.85 -1.68
CA TYR A 52 1.98 9.61 -0.58
C TYR A 52 1.99 10.75 0.45
N SER A 53 1.63 11.97 0.09
CA SER A 53 1.47 13.09 1.04
C SER A 53 0.38 12.85 2.09
N ALA A 54 -0.59 11.96 1.80
CA ALA A 54 -1.65 11.56 2.74
C ALA A 54 -1.31 10.30 3.55
N PHE A 55 -0.21 9.61 3.25
CA PHE A 55 0.18 8.38 3.95
C PHE A 55 0.34 8.52 5.47
N PRO A 56 0.88 9.64 6.01
CA PRO A 56 0.94 9.83 7.46
C PRO A 56 -0.42 9.78 8.15
N LEU A 57 -1.49 10.23 7.48
CA LEU A 57 -2.86 10.11 7.99
C LEU A 57 -3.35 8.66 7.88
N VAL A 58 -3.22 8.04 6.70
CA VAL A 58 -3.69 6.67 6.44
C VAL A 58 -3.05 5.67 7.40
N ARG A 59 -1.75 5.82 7.69
CA ARG A 59 -0.99 4.94 8.58
C ARG A 59 -1.48 4.93 10.03
N LYS A 60 -2.21 5.95 10.48
CA LYS A 60 -2.82 5.94 11.81
C LYS A 60 -3.93 4.89 11.95
N TYR A 61 -4.49 4.45 10.82
CA TYR A 61 -5.66 3.57 10.75
C TYR A 61 -5.34 2.21 10.12
N LEU A 62 -4.47 2.18 9.12
CA LEU A 62 -4.10 0.97 8.39
C LEU A 62 -2.63 0.63 8.66
N ARG A 63 -2.35 -0.62 9.01
CA ARG A 63 -0.99 -1.01 9.44
C ARG A 63 -0.02 -1.20 8.28
N GLY A 64 -0.50 -1.36 7.04
CA GLY A 64 0.34 -1.67 5.91
C GLY A 64 -0.28 -1.37 4.55
N THR A 65 0.45 -1.75 3.53
CA THR A 65 0.09 -1.57 2.12
C THR A 65 0.10 -2.89 1.37
N THR A 66 -0.64 -2.94 0.26
CA THR A 66 -0.47 -3.97 -0.76
C THR A 66 -0.11 -3.34 -2.10
N SER A 67 0.93 -3.86 -2.71
CA SER A 67 1.57 -3.35 -3.93
C SER A 67 1.39 -4.34 -5.07
N SER A 68 1.22 -3.83 -6.30
CA SER A 68 1.08 -4.63 -7.52
C SER A 68 2.39 -4.80 -8.30
N GLY A 69 3.53 -4.47 -7.68
CA GLY A 69 4.86 -4.59 -8.23
C GLY A 69 5.90 -3.85 -7.41
N ILE A 70 7.16 -3.95 -7.87
CA ILE A 70 8.32 -3.43 -7.15
C ILE A 70 8.27 -1.90 -6.93
N ASN A 71 7.80 -1.13 -7.91
CA ASN A 71 7.79 0.34 -7.80
C ASN A 71 6.81 0.83 -6.72
N GLU A 72 5.62 0.22 -6.62
CA GLU A 72 4.69 0.51 -5.53
C GLU A 72 5.24 0.06 -4.18
N ALA A 73 5.93 -1.07 -4.12
CA ALA A 73 6.55 -1.56 -2.89
C ALA A 73 7.69 -0.64 -2.40
N LEU A 74 8.48 -0.07 -3.31
CA LEU A 74 9.50 0.93 -2.99
C LEU A 74 8.85 2.23 -2.48
N LEU A 75 7.76 2.69 -3.11
CA LEU A 75 6.99 3.83 -2.62
C LEU A 75 6.47 3.59 -1.20
N ALA A 76 5.94 2.39 -0.92
CA ALA A 76 5.48 2.01 0.41
C ALA A 76 6.62 2.02 1.44
N ARG A 77 7.77 1.46 1.08
CA ARG A 77 8.95 1.42 1.93
C ARG A 77 9.43 2.83 2.31
N GLU A 78 9.45 3.74 1.34
CA GLU A 78 9.98 5.08 1.54
C GLU A 78 9.02 5.99 2.30
N TYR A 79 7.73 5.96 1.96
CA TYR A 79 6.77 6.97 2.43
C TYR A 79 5.70 6.45 3.39
N PHE A 80 5.34 5.18 3.33
CA PHE A 80 4.32 4.62 4.23
C PHE A 80 4.94 4.07 5.51
N GLY A 81 5.94 3.20 5.40
CA GLY A 81 6.69 2.61 6.51
C GLY A 81 5.79 1.78 7.44
N GLY A 82 5.24 0.73 7.01
CA GLY A 82 4.46 -0.25 7.76
C GLY A 82 4.64 -1.61 7.12
N GLU A 83 3.69 -2.51 7.26
CA GLU A 83 3.75 -3.79 6.56
C GLU A 83 3.62 -3.60 5.06
N ILE A 84 4.45 -4.29 4.30
CA ILE A 84 4.48 -4.25 2.84
C ILE A 84 4.17 -5.64 2.31
N HIS A 85 3.00 -5.77 1.69
CA HIS A 85 2.58 -6.97 0.97
C HIS A 85 2.70 -6.72 -0.52
N VAL A 86 3.19 -7.69 -1.28
CA VAL A 86 3.38 -7.52 -2.72
C VAL A 86 2.80 -8.71 -3.47
N TYR A 87 1.97 -8.41 -4.46
CA TYR A 87 1.47 -9.36 -5.43
C TYR A 87 1.93 -8.95 -6.83
N ASN A 88 2.37 -9.91 -7.63
CA ASN A 88 2.63 -9.69 -9.05
C ASN A 88 2.30 -10.98 -9.81
N PRO A 89 1.58 -10.93 -10.95
CA PRO A 89 1.30 -12.10 -11.77
C PRO A 89 2.56 -12.79 -12.31
N ALA A 90 3.67 -12.05 -12.47
CA ALA A 90 4.95 -12.61 -12.95
C ALA A 90 6.14 -11.86 -12.35
N PHE A 91 6.74 -12.41 -11.32
CA PHE A 91 7.99 -11.88 -10.75
C PHE A 91 9.21 -12.31 -11.57
N THR A 92 10.16 -11.38 -11.73
CA THR A 92 11.53 -11.69 -12.14
C THR A 92 12.40 -12.05 -10.94
N GLN A 93 13.54 -12.71 -11.18
CA GLN A 93 14.51 -13.02 -10.12
C GLN A 93 15.03 -11.74 -9.44
N SER A 94 15.26 -10.68 -10.20
CA SER A 94 15.74 -9.39 -9.67
C SER A 94 14.71 -8.74 -8.74
N GLU A 95 13.41 -8.77 -9.11
CA GLU A 95 12.35 -8.23 -8.25
C GLU A 95 12.22 -9.00 -6.95
N ILE A 96 12.24 -10.35 -7.01
CA ILE A 96 12.18 -11.17 -5.80
C ILE A 96 13.38 -10.90 -4.89
N SER A 97 14.59 -10.76 -5.46
CA SER A 97 15.79 -10.45 -4.69
C SER A 97 15.67 -9.12 -3.95
N GLN A 98 15.15 -8.09 -4.59
CA GLN A 98 14.94 -6.79 -3.96
C GLN A 98 13.82 -6.83 -2.92
N LEU A 99 12.69 -7.47 -3.25
CA LEU A 99 11.54 -7.56 -2.33
C LEU A 99 11.85 -8.35 -1.07
N ALA A 100 12.65 -9.41 -1.17
CA ALA A 100 13.06 -10.22 -0.03
C ALA A 100 13.83 -9.43 1.05
N GLU A 101 14.41 -8.29 0.70
CA GLU A 101 15.10 -7.43 1.67
C GLU A 101 14.16 -6.67 2.60
N PHE A 102 12.92 -6.39 2.18
CA PHE A 102 12.04 -5.48 2.92
C PHE A 102 10.54 -5.83 2.90
N ALA A 103 10.06 -6.66 1.96
CA ALA A 103 8.66 -7.05 1.92
C ALA A 103 8.33 -8.02 3.06
N HIS A 104 7.21 -7.80 3.71
CA HIS A 104 6.72 -8.66 4.80
C HIS A 104 6.00 -9.89 4.23
N THR A 105 5.34 -9.73 3.09
CA THR A 105 4.61 -10.82 2.43
C THR A 105 4.75 -10.70 0.92
N ILE A 106 5.11 -11.81 0.27
CA ILE A 106 5.10 -11.95 -1.19
C ILE A 106 4.02 -12.96 -1.55
N VAL A 107 3.06 -12.52 -2.36
CA VAL A 107 1.93 -13.35 -2.82
C VAL A 107 2.22 -13.84 -4.24
N PHE A 108 2.40 -15.14 -4.40
CA PHE A 108 2.61 -15.76 -5.70
C PHE A 108 1.30 -16.04 -6.44
N ASN A 109 1.29 -15.80 -7.74
CA ASN A 109 0.10 -15.98 -8.59
C ASN A 109 -0.13 -17.44 -9.01
N SER A 110 0.90 -18.28 -8.94
CA SER A 110 0.82 -19.66 -9.40
C SER A 110 1.76 -20.58 -8.63
N GLN A 111 1.47 -21.88 -8.66
CA GLN A 111 2.35 -22.91 -8.09
C GLN A 111 3.75 -22.85 -8.72
N ALA A 112 3.82 -22.64 -10.02
CA ALA A 112 5.12 -22.53 -10.73
C ALA A 112 5.99 -21.36 -10.24
N GLN A 113 5.38 -20.24 -9.87
CA GLN A 113 6.12 -19.14 -9.23
C GLN A 113 6.56 -19.51 -7.81
N LEU A 114 5.68 -20.14 -7.04
CA LEU A 114 6.01 -20.60 -5.70
C LEU A 114 7.21 -21.57 -5.75
N ASP A 115 7.14 -22.59 -6.60
CA ASP A 115 8.21 -23.59 -6.74
C ASP A 115 9.54 -22.96 -7.17
N LYS A 116 9.47 -21.93 -8.03
CA LYS A 116 10.66 -21.23 -8.51
C LYS A 116 11.33 -20.35 -7.46
N PHE A 117 10.58 -19.70 -6.59
CA PHE A 117 11.07 -18.60 -5.76
C PHE A 117 10.95 -18.82 -4.25
N ALA A 118 10.17 -19.79 -3.78
CA ALA A 118 9.88 -19.94 -2.34
C ALA A 118 11.14 -20.20 -1.51
N ASP A 119 12.05 -21.05 -1.96
CA ASP A 119 13.25 -21.38 -1.20
C ASP A 119 14.19 -20.18 -1.09
N PHE A 120 14.32 -19.40 -2.16
CA PHE A 120 15.06 -18.15 -2.13
C PHE A 120 14.39 -17.13 -1.18
N ALA A 121 13.09 -16.93 -1.29
CA ALA A 121 12.36 -16.00 -0.42
C ALA A 121 12.46 -16.38 1.06
N ARG A 122 12.37 -17.68 1.39
CA ARG A 122 12.57 -18.18 2.76
C ARG A 122 13.98 -17.95 3.27
N SER A 123 14.99 -18.14 2.43
CA SER A 123 16.41 -17.92 2.84
C SER A 123 16.72 -16.47 3.17
N CYS A 124 15.92 -15.53 2.65
CA CYS A 124 16.05 -14.09 2.91
C CYS A 124 15.12 -13.60 4.03
N ALA A 125 14.13 -14.40 4.44
CA ALA A 125 13.23 -14.02 5.52
C ALA A 125 14.02 -13.85 6.82
N LYS A 126 13.96 -12.65 7.38
CA LYS A 126 14.51 -12.42 8.73
C LYS A 126 13.62 -13.17 9.72
N ALA A 127 14.24 -14.01 10.54
CA ALA A 127 13.59 -14.71 11.65
C ALA A 127 12.97 -13.71 12.63
#